data_2775d7ca18add7f31a2b4cd2d9c93d59
#
_entry.id   2775d7ca18add7f31a2b4cd2d9c93d59
#
_cell.length_a   1.000
_cell.length_b   1.000
_cell.length_c   1.000
_cell.angle_alpha   90.00
_cell.angle_beta   90.00
_cell.angle_gamma   90.00
#
_symmetry.space_group_name_H-M   'P 1'
#
loop_
_entity.id
_entity.type
_entity.pdbx_description
1 polymer ?
#
loop_
_entity_poly.entity_id
_entity_poly.type
_entity_poly.pdbx_seq_one_letter_code
_entity_poly.pdbx_strand_id
1 'polypeptide(L)'
;MQTKLHRWTVADPGRRFDDLFNFVHDPATLLAAFDRVAGNQGARTPGVDGLTATDVEESIGAPGFLNDLRAALKDGSFRPLPVRERMIPKPGGSGKVRKLGIPTIADRVVQAALKLVLEPIFEADFKPVSYGFRPRRRAQDAIAEIHYFGTRGYRWVLDADIEACFDSIDHAALMDRVRQRVKDKRVLALVKAFLKAGVLTELGESKETLTGTPQGGILSPLLANIALSALDGHLHGPWEPGGTMATEGKRAYRRRKGQPTWRVVRYADDFVVLVHGTEADTAALREDVADVLEPLGLRLSQAKTQIVHMSDGFDFLGFRIQWKRKGGTNTWHVYTFISNRPIRSLKAKIRALTGRTSQQDLAAVLIRLTQKLSAYRPTGLSGRTRVLIG
;
A
#
# COMPACT_ATOMS: atom_id res chain seq x y z
N MET A 1 -17.25 17.14 -0.18
CA MET A 1 -17.71 15.78 0.08
C MET A 1 -16.78 15.03 1.04
N GLN A 2 -15.53 14.79 0.74
CA GLN A 2 -14.60 13.92 1.49
C GLN A 2 -14.46 14.28 2.98
N THR A 3 -14.22 15.56 3.32
CA THR A 3 -14.14 16.02 4.71
C THR A 3 -15.42 15.75 5.50
N LYS A 4 -16.58 15.83 4.86
CA LYS A 4 -17.89 15.58 5.48
C LYS A 4 -18.07 14.08 5.78
N LEU A 5 -17.74 13.21 4.82
CA LEU A 5 -17.79 11.75 5.01
C LEU A 5 -16.86 11.31 6.14
N HIS A 6 -15.61 11.77 6.12
CA HIS A 6 -14.64 11.47 7.17
C HIS A 6 -15.12 11.91 8.56
N ARG A 7 -15.60 13.16 8.67
CA ARG A 7 -16.13 13.68 9.94
C ARG A 7 -17.32 12.87 10.45
N TRP A 8 -18.23 12.45 9.57
CA TRP A 8 -19.37 11.62 9.97
C TRP A 8 -18.95 10.24 10.47
N THR A 9 -17.94 9.64 9.84
CA THR A 9 -17.41 8.34 10.27
C THR A 9 -16.71 8.44 11.63
N VAL A 10 -15.93 9.49 11.86
CA VAL A 10 -15.25 9.73 13.15
C VAL A 10 -16.27 10.01 14.27
N ALA A 11 -17.33 10.77 13.98
CA ALA A 11 -18.38 11.11 14.96
C ALA A 11 -19.24 9.89 15.36
N ASP A 12 -19.43 8.94 14.45
CA ASP A 12 -20.20 7.72 14.70
C ASP A 12 -19.45 6.49 14.16
N PRO A 13 -18.68 5.81 15.04
CA PRO A 13 -17.96 4.58 14.68
C PRO A 13 -18.86 3.42 14.23
N GLY A 14 -20.14 3.44 14.53
CA GLY A 14 -21.14 2.44 14.10
C GLY A 14 -21.84 2.77 12.79
N ARG A 15 -21.63 3.97 12.27
CA ARG A 15 -22.34 4.46 11.08
C ARG A 15 -22.05 3.62 9.85
N ARG A 16 -23.14 3.21 9.18
CA ARG A 16 -23.11 2.56 7.87
C ARG A 16 -23.82 3.47 6.88
N PHE A 17 -23.19 3.71 5.73
CA PHE A 17 -23.67 4.62 4.70
C PHE A 17 -24.52 3.88 3.68
N ASP A 18 -25.73 4.36 3.44
CA ASP A 18 -26.73 3.75 2.52
C ASP A 18 -26.99 4.57 1.26
N ASP A 19 -26.47 5.78 1.18
CA ASP A 19 -26.58 6.66 0.00
C ASP A 19 -25.23 7.27 -0.38
N LEU A 20 -24.36 6.45 -0.94
CA LEU A 20 -23.02 6.84 -1.42
C LEU A 20 -22.97 6.93 -2.95
N PHE A 21 -23.82 6.19 -3.63
CA PHE A 21 -23.77 6.08 -5.08
C PHE A 21 -24.02 7.43 -5.79
N ASN A 22 -24.85 8.29 -5.20
CA ASN A 22 -25.09 9.64 -5.70
C ASN A 22 -23.80 10.48 -5.77
N PHE A 23 -22.86 10.26 -4.82
CA PHE A 23 -21.55 10.89 -4.86
C PHE A 23 -20.62 10.29 -5.90
N VAL A 24 -20.75 8.99 -6.22
CA VAL A 24 -19.91 8.32 -7.22
C VAL A 24 -20.19 8.87 -8.63
N HIS A 25 -21.45 9.02 -9.01
CA HIS A 25 -21.83 9.56 -10.32
C HIS A 25 -22.09 11.07 -10.34
N ASP A 26 -21.74 11.78 -9.27
CA ASP A 26 -21.78 13.24 -9.23
C ASP A 26 -20.83 13.84 -10.28
N PRO A 27 -21.27 14.83 -11.09
CA PRO A 27 -20.45 15.40 -12.16
C PRO A 27 -19.10 15.93 -11.68
N ALA A 28 -19.07 16.61 -10.52
CA ALA A 28 -17.82 17.16 -9.98
C ALA A 28 -16.88 16.04 -9.49
N THR A 29 -17.42 14.94 -8.97
CA THR A 29 -16.65 13.76 -8.59
C THR A 29 -16.06 13.06 -9.80
N LEU A 30 -16.84 12.86 -10.87
CA LEU A 30 -16.37 12.25 -12.12
C LEU A 30 -15.32 13.13 -12.81
N LEU A 31 -15.49 14.44 -12.82
CA LEU A 31 -14.49 15.37 -13.37
C LEU A 31 -13.18 15.29 -12.58
N ALA A 32 -13.24 15.38 -11.25
CA ALA A 32 -12.05 15.24 -10.41
C ALA A 32 -11.38 13.85 -10.55
N ALA A 33 -12.15 12.80 -10.80
CA ALA A 33 -11.64 11.46 -11.07
C ALA A 33 -10.93 11.40 -12.43
N PHE A 34 -11.52 12.00 -13.47
CA PHE A 34 -10.93 12.07 -14.79
C PHE A 34 -9.60 12.86 -14.79
N ASP A 35 -9.57 14.04 -14.18
CA ASP A 35 -8.35 14.87 -14.05
C ASP A 35 -7.20 14.08 -13.39
N ARG A 36 -7.52 13.30 -12.35
CA ARG A 36 -6.53 12.43 -11.71
C ARG A 36 -6.03 11.32 -12.64
N VAL A 37 -6.91 10.71 -13.43
CA VAL A 37 -6.57 9.65 -14.38
C VAL A 37 -5.74 10.21 -15.52
N ALA A 38 -6.13 11.33 -16.11
CA ALA A 38 -5.43 12.01 -17.19
C ALA A 38 -4.05 12.55 -16.76
N GLY A 39 -3.92 13.05 -15.53
CA GLY A 39 -2.66 13.53 -14.97
C GLY A 39 -1.67 12.44 -14.53
N ASN A 40 -2.05 11.17 -14.51
CA ASN A 40 -1.18 10.08 -14.09
C ASN A 40 -0.24 9.61 -15.21
N GLN A 41 0.94 9.09 -14.85
CA GLN A 41 1.88 8.48 -15.80
C GLN A 41 1.26 7.36 -16.65
N GLY A 42 0.28 6.63 -16.08
CA GLY A 42 -0.47 5.58 -16.76
C GLY A 42 -1.51 6.06 -17.76
N ALA A 43 -1.78 7.36 -17.87
CA ALA A 43 -2.78 7.95 -18.78
C ALA A 43 -2.57 7.56 -20.25
N ARG A 44 -1.29 7.40 -20.66
CA ARG A 44 -0.88 7.03 -22.02
C ARG A 44 -0.90 5.53 -22.31
N THR A 45 -1.31 4.70 -21.34
CA THR A 45 -1.32 3.25 -21.49
C THR A 45 -2.79 2.80 -21.64
N PRO A 46 -3.20 2.31 -22.83
CA PRO A 46 -4.60 1.92 -23.06
C PRO A 46 -4.97 0.62 -22.34
N GLY A 47 -6.25 0.48 -22.00
CA GLY A 47 -6.86 -0.76 -21.55
C GLY A 47 -7.09 -1.76 -22.69
N VAL A 48 -8.09 -2.65 -22.54
CA VAL A 48 -8.50 -3.62 -23.58
C VAL A 48 -9.22 -2.94 -24.75
N ASP A 49 -9.80 -1.76 -24.53
CA ASP A 49 -10.47 -0.94 -25.52
C ASP A 49 -9.52 -0.17 -26.45
N GLY A 50 -8.23 -0.18 -26.16
CA GLY A 50 -7.21 0.51 -26.94
C GLY A 50 -7.17 2.03 -26.70
N LEU A 51 -8.02 2.61 -25.85
CA LEU A 51 -8.11 4.05 -25.65
C LEU A 51 -7.19 4.55 -24.53
N THR A 52 -6.51 5.67 -24.80
CA THR A 52 -5.76 6.47 -23.82
C THR A 52 -6.60 7.66 -23.33
N ALA A 53 -6.14 8.36 -22.30
CA ALA A 53 -6.82 9.58 -21.85
C ALA A 53 -6.81 10.67 -22.93
N THR A 54 -5.72 10.77 -23.71
CA THR A 54 -5.61 11.72 -24.82
C THR A 54 -6.61 11.39 -25.93
N ASP A 55 -6.77 10.09 -26.29
CA ASP A 55 -7.74 9.69 -27.31
C ASP A 55 -9.18 10.03 -26.89
N VAL A 56 -9.49 9.89 -25.60
CA VAL A 56 -10.81 10.29 -25.04
C VAL A 56 -11.01 11.81 -25.16
N GLU A 57 -9.99 12.61 -24.83
CA GLU A 57 -10.06 14.08 -24.94
C GLU A 57 -10.20 14.57 -26.37
N GLU A 58 -9.44 13.98 -27.31
CA GLU A 58 -9.42 14.42 -28.71
C GLU A 58 -10.61 13.91 -29.54
N SER A 59 -11.09 12.68 -29.30
CA SER A 59 -12.13 12.05 -30.14
C SER A 59 -13.55 12.29 -29.65
N ILE A 60 -13.79 12.31 -28.32
CA ILE A 60 -15.12 12.39 -27.72
C ILE A 60 -15.27 13.72 -26.97
N GLY A 61 -14.19 14.25 -26.41
CA GLY A 61 -14.17 15.34 -25.48
C GLY A 61 -14.53 14.88 -24.06
N ALA A 62 -13.79 15.36 -23.06
CA ALA A 62 -14.01 14.97 -21.67
C ALA A 62 -15.46 15.19 -21.19
N PRO A 63 -16.15 16.31 -21.52
CA PRO A 63 -17.55 16.50 -21.13
C PRO A 63 -18.51 15.44 -21.69
N GLY A 64 -18.40 15.09 -22.99
CA GLY A 64 -19.22 14.06 -23.63
C GLY A 64 -19.00 12.70 -22.98
N PHE A 65 -17.73 12.28 -22.88
CA PHE A 65 -17.33 11.04 -22.24
C PHE A 65 -17.87 10.91 -20.79
N LEU A 66 -17.75 11.98 -19.98
CA LEU A 66 -18.22 11.96 -18.59
C LEU A 66 -19.76 11.94 -18.50
N ASN A 67 -20.47 12.56 -19.43
CA ASN A 67 -21.92 12.50 -19.48
C ASN A 67 -22.42 11.10 -19.82
N ASP A 68 -21.80 10.43 -20.80
CA ASP A 68 -22.13 9.06 -21.17
C ASP A 68 -21.84 8.08 -20.03
N LEU A 69 -20.67 8.24 -19.41
CA LEU A 69 -20.29 7.42 -18.25
C LEU A 69 -21.26 7.62 -17.07
N ARG A 70 -21.66 8.86 -16.82
CA ARG A 70 -22.65 9.19 -15.79
C ARG A 70 -24.02 8.59 -16.10
N ALA A 71 -24.48 8.64 -17.35
CA ALA A 71 -25.73 8.02 -17.77
C ALA A 71 -25.70 6.51 -17.53
N ALA A 72 -24.63 5.83 -17.98
CA ALA A 72 -24.44 4.39 -17.78
C ALA A 72 -24.35 3.97 -16.29
N LEU A 73 -23.79 4.82 -15.44
CA LEU A 73 -23.82 4.58 -13.99
C LEU A 73 -25.24 4.73 -13.43
N LYS A 74 -26.00 5.76 -13.84
CA LYS A 74 -27.34 6.06 -13.31
C LYS A 74 -28.37 5.02 -13.71
N ASP A 75 -28.34 4.55 -14.95
CA ASP A 75 -29.26 3.52 -15.44
C ASP A 75 -28.84 2.09 -15.09
N GLY A 76 -27.62 1.95 -14.53
CA GLY A 76 -27.08 0.66 -14.10
C GLY A 76 -26.57 -0.21 -15.24
N SER A 77 -26.35 0.34 -16.44
CA SER A 77 -25.79 -0.40 -17.59
C SER A 77 -24.26 -0.51 -17.53
N PHE A 78 -23.57 0.32 -16.74
CA PHE A 78 -22.12 0.27 -16.62
C PHE A 78 -21.64 -1.11 -16.15
N ARG A 79 -20.72 -1.70 -16.92
CA ARG A 79 -20.04 -2.95 -16.59
C ARG A 79 -18.54 -2.76 -16.76
N PRO A 80 -17.72 -3.04 -15.72
CA PRO A 80 -16.28 -3.04 -15.88
C PRO A 80 -15.82 -4.04 -16.94
N LEU A 81 -14.84 -3.65 -17.74
CA LEU A 81 -14.20 -4.54 -18.70
C LEU A 81 -13.03 -5.29 -18.05
N PRO A 82 -12.60 -6.44 -18.62
CA PRO A 82 -11.41 -7.14 -18.15
C PRO A 82 -10.19 -6.22 -18.19
N VAL A 83 -9.29 -6.36 -17.20
CA VAL A 83 -8.03 -5.63 -17.24
C VAL A 83 -7.08 -6.26 -18.25
N ARG A 84 -6.33 -5.45 -19.00
CA ARG A 84 -5.28 -5.93 -19.90
C ARG A 84 -4.02 -6.28 -19.10
N GLU A 85 -3.60 -7.55 -19.11
CA GLU A 85 -2.39 -8.00 -18.42
C GLU A 85 -1.13 -7.48 -19.15
N ARG A 86 -0.13 -7.05 -18.36
CA ARG A 86 1.22 -6.74 -18.82
C ARG A 86 2.24 -7.29 -17.86
N MET A 87 3.22 -7.99 -18.39
CA MET A 87 4.34 -8.54 -17.62
C MET A 87 5.44 -7.50 -17.46
N ILE A 88 5.71 -7.09 -16.22
CA ILE A 88 6.78 -6.12 -15.92
C ILE A 88 7.90 -6.82 -15.13
N PRO A 89 9.17 -6.73 -15.55
CA PRO A 89 10.29 -7.28 -14.79
C PRO A 89 10.37 -6.65 -13.39
N LYS A 90 10.53 -7.50 -12.35
CA LYS A 90 10.77 -6.98 -11.01
C LYS A 90 12.16 -6.32 -10.94
N PRO A 91 12.27 -5.15 -10.29
CA PRO A 91 13.58 -4.50 -10.10
C PRO A 91 14.58 -5.43 -9.41
N GLY A 92 15.83 -5.47 -9.88
CA GLY A 92 16.92 -6.23 -9.25
C GLY A 92 17.44 -7.43 -10.05
N GLY A 93 17.00 -7.62 -11.29
CA GLY A 93 17.58 -8.62 -12.21
C GLY A 93 17.30 -10.09 -11.83
N SER A 94 16.27 -10.34 -11.01
CA SER A 94 15.93 -11.69 -10.53
C SER A 94 15.25 -12.60 -11.56
N GLY A 95 15.03 -12.13 -12.80
CA GLY A 95 14.22 -12.82 -13.80
C GLY A 95 12.72 -12.93 -13.46
N LYS A 96 12.31 -12.53 -12.25
CA LYS A 96 10.91 -12.56 -11.81
C LYS A 96 10.13 -11.41 -12.46
N VAL A 97 8.90 -11.70 -12.87
CA VAL A 97 7.98 -10.70 -13.42
C VAL A 97 6.87 -10.36 -12.42
N ARG A 98 6.25 -9.21 -12.63
CA ARG A 98 5.02 -8.78 -11.96
C ARG A 98 3.94 -8.63 -13.02
N LYS A 99 2.78 -9.19 -12.76
CA LYS A 99 1.59 -9.01 -13.58
C LYS A 99 0.95 -7.68 -13.23
N LEU A 100 0.78 -6.79 -14.19
CA LEU A 100 0.08 -5.54 -14.04
C LEU A 100 -1.21 -5.59 -14.84
N GLY A 101 -2.34 -5.41 -14.18
CA GLY A 101 -3.64 -5.27 -14.84
C GLY A 101 -3.90 -3.81 -15.18
N ILE A 102 -4.16 -3.52 -16.45
CA ILE A 102 -4.41 -2.17 -16.97
C ILE A 102 -5.89 -2.05 -17.30
N PRO A 103 -6.71 -1.34 -16.46
CA PRO A 103 -8.11 -1.09 -16.75
C PRO A 103 -8.28 -0.07 -17.89
N THR A 104 -9.46 -0.02 -18.51
CA THR A 104 -9.84 1.03 -19.46
C THR A 104 -9.86 2.40 -18.80
N ILE A 105 -9.91 3.48 -19.60
CA ILE A 105 -10.02 4.83 -19.04
C ILE A 105 -11.35 5.00 -18.29
N ALA A 106 -12.46 4.48 -18.83
CA ALA A 106 -13.76 4.49 -18.17
C ALA A 106 -13.70 3.80 -16.80
N ASP A 107 -13.13 2.59 -16.74
CA ASP A 107 -12.96 1.85 -15.49
C ASP A 107 -12.10 2.61 -14.47
N ARG A 108 -11.00 3.21 -14.93
CA ARG A 108 -10.12 4.01 -14.05
C ARG A 108 -10.85 5.21 -13.46
N VAL A 109 -11.67 5.90 -14.26
CA VAL A 109 -12.45 7.06 -13.78
C VAL A 109 -13.48 6.61 -12.74
N VAL A 110 -14.21 5.53 -12.99
CA VAL A 110 -15.17 5.00 -12.01
C VAL A 110 -14.49 4.48 -10.75
N GLN A 111 -13.35 3.78 -10.88
CA GLN A 111 -12.54 3.36 -9.72
C GLN A 111 -12.03 4.56 -8.92
N ALA A 112 -11.59 5.63 -9.59
CA ALA A 112 -11.14 6.86 -8.93
C ALA A 112 -12.31 7.57 -8.23
N ALA A 113 -13.50 7.63 -8.83
CA ALA A 113 -14.71 8.17 -8.21
C ALA A 113 -15.12 7.36 -6.97
N LEU A 114 -15.14 6.02 -7.06
CA LEU A 114 -15.36 5.15 -5.91
C LEU A 114 -14.33 5.39 -4.80
N LYS A 115 -13.04 5.49 -5.15
CA LYS A 115 -11.99 5.78 -4.18
C LYS A 115 -12.19 7.13 -3.51
N LEU A 116 -12.57 8.18 -4.25
CA LEU A 116 -12.86 9.50 -3.69
C LEU A 116 -13.96 9.48 -2.63
N VAL A 117 -14.93 8.58 -2.77
CA VAL A 117 -16.07 8.42 -1.85
C VAL A 117 -15.71 7.50 -0.68
N LEU A 118 -15.06 6.37 -0.93
CA LEU A 118 -14.80 5.34 0.08
C LEU A 118 -13.59 5.64 0.95
N GLU A 119 -12.51 6.21 0.38
CA GLU A 119 -11.26 6.46 1.10
C GLU A 119 -11.46 7.28 2.39
N PRO A 120 -12.21 8.39 2.42
CA PRO A 120 -12.39 9.17 3.65
C PRO A 120 -13.17 8.42 4.73
N ILE A 121 -14.02 7.45 4.36
CA ILE A 121 -14.79 6.63 5.29
C ILE A 121 -13.84 5.63 5.97
N PHE A 122 -13.10 4.85 5.18
CA PHE A 122 -12.20 3.82 5.71
C PHE A 122 -10.93 4.39 6.35
N GLU A 123 -10.47 5.58 5.90
CA GLU A 123 -9.33 6.27 6.53
C GLU A 123 -9.57 6.57 8.01
N ALA A 124 -10.83 6.83 8.39
CA ALA A 124 -11.21 7.05 9.79
C ALA A 124 -11.05 5.78 10.66
N ASP A 125 -11.14 4.58 10.06
CA ASP A 125 -11.04 3.29 10.76
C ASP A 125 -9.62 2.72 10.79
N PHE A 126 -8.78 3.12 9.84
CA PHE A 126 -7.44 2.56 9.73
C PHE A 126 -6.58 2.90 10.94
N LYS A 127 -5.99 1.87 11.53
CA LYS A 127 -5.13 2.01 12.70
C LYS A 127 -3.87 2.83 12.38
N PRO A 128 -3.30 3.52 13.37
CA PRO A 128 -2.11 4.36 13.18
C PRO A 128 -0.87 3.60 12.73
N VAL A 129 -0.86 2.28 12.86
CA VAL A 129 0.24 1.37 12.50
C VAL A 129 0.32 1.06 11.01
N SER A 130 -0.68 1.43 10.22
CA SER A 130 -0.74 1.26 8.77
C SER A 130 -0.32 2.55 8.06
N TYR A 131 0.60 2.47 7.11
CA TYR A 131 1.22 3.62 6.43
C TYR A 131 1.02 3.62 4.91
N GLY A 132 1.13 2.45 4.26
CA GLY A 132 1.11 2.34 2.80
C GLY A 132 -0.23 2.72 2.18
N PHE A 133 -0.19 3.41 1.03
CA PHE A 133 -1.37 3.82 0.23
C PHE A 133 -2.38 4.71 0.97
N ARG A 134 -1.97 5.35 2.05
CA ARG A 134 -2.81 6.25 2.85
C ARG A 134 -2.40 7.71 2.66
N PRO A 135 -3.36 8.65 2.64
CA PRO A 135 -3.05 10.06 2.52
C PRO A 135 -2.18 10.56 3.68
N ARG A 136 -1.21 11.42 3.37
CA ARG A 136 -0.30 12.05 4.34
C ARG A 136 0.56 11.09 5.17
N ARG A 137 0.68 9.81 4.76
CA ARG A 137 1.54 8.80 5.38
C ARG A 137 2.69 8.45 4.45
N ARG A 138 3.92 8.40 4.95
CA ARG A 138 5.13 8.16 4.16
C ARG A 138 5.91 6.95 4.70
N ALA A 139 6.74 6.36 3.85
CA ALA A 139 7.65 5.29 4.27
C ALA A 139 8.59 5.74 5.40
N GLN A 140 9.03 7.01 5.38
CA GLN A 140 9.88 7.58 6.41
C GLN A 140 9.19 7.60 7.79
N ASP A 141 7.87 7.81 7.83
CA ASP A 141 7.12 7.82 9.10
C ASP A 141 7.08 6.40 9.70
N ALA A 142 6.91 5.37 8.86
CA ALA A 142 7.02 3.96 9.28
C ALA A 142 8.42 3.62 9.80
N ILE A 143 9.48 4.06 9.11
CA ILE A 143 10.86 3.86 9.55
C ILE A 143 11.15 4.58 10.87
N ALA A 144 10.64 5.79 11.06
CA ALA A 144 10.78 6.53 12.32
C ALA A 144 10.11 5.80 13.49
N GLU A 145 8.96 5.17 13.27
CA GLU A 145 8.29 4.35 14.28
C GLU A 145 9.11 3.10 14.64
N ILE A 146 9.66 2.40 13.64
CA ILE A 146 10.55 1.25 13.86
C ILE A 146 11.78 1.67 14.70
N HIS A 147 12.41 2.77 14.34
CA HIS A 147 13.54 3.32 15.07
C HIS A 147 13.17 3.65 16.52
N TYR A 148 12.03 4.31 16.72
CA TYR A 148 11.51 4.67 18.04
C TYR A 148 11.32 3.45 18.95
N PHE A 149 10.67 2.39 18.48
CA PHE A 149 10.47 1.18 19.27
C PHE A 149 11.77 0.37 19.43
N GLY A 150 12.59 0.34 18.40
CA GLY A 150 13.92 -0.24 18.47
C GLY A 150 14.78 0.36 19.60
N THR A 151 14.80 1.69 19.77
CA THR A 151 15.53 2.33 20.89
C THR A 151 14.95 2.00 22.27
N ARG A 152 13.72 1.47 22.33
CA ARG A 152 13.02 1.10 23.58
C ARG A 152 13.07 -0.39 23.91
N GLY A 153 13.99 -1.13 23.30
CA GLY A 153 14.24 -2.52 23.66
C GLY A 153 13.42 -3.55 22.89
N TYR A 154 12.66 -3.16 21.88
CA TYR A 154 12.02 -4.09 20.96
C TYR A 154 13.08 -4.60 19.99
N ARG A 155 13.68 -5.76 20.29
CA ARG A 155 14.86 -6.28 19.61
C ARG A 155 14.60 -7.43 18.67
N TRP A 156 13.58 -8.23 18.91
CA TRP A 156 13.17 -9.26 18.00
C TRP A 156 12.21 -8.69 16.96
N VAL A 157 12.34 -9.13 15.75
CA VAL A 157 11.57 -8.61 14.61
C VAL A 157 11.04 -9.78 13.80
N LEU A 158 9.73 -9.86 13.69
CA LEU A 158 9.06 -10.63 12.65
C LEU A 158 9.03 -9.73 11.40
N ASP A 159 9.88 -10.01 10.43
CA ASP A 159 9.89 -9.39 9.10
C ASP A 159 9.08 -10.27 8.16
N ALA A 160 7.89 -9.82 7.78
CA ALA A 160 6.87 -10.65 7.17
C ALA A 160 6.42 -10.11 5.80
N ASP A 161 6.30 -11.02 4.84
CA ASP A 161 5.80 -10.77 3.49
C ASP A 161 4.56 -11.66 3.26
N ILE A 162 3.49 -11.09 2.74
CA ILE A 162 2.28 -11.83 2.38
C ILE A 162 2.42 -12.35 0.94
N GLU A 163 2.23 -13.65 0.75
CA GLU A 163 2.36 -14.27 -0.57
C GLU A 163 1.25 -13.78 -1.50
N ALA A 164 1.64 -13.19 -2.65
CA ALA A 164 0.72 -12.72 -3.70
C ALA A 164 -0.51 -11.95 -3.14
N CYS A 165 -0.30 -11.08 -2.15
CA CYS A 165 -1.37 -10.44 -1.38
C CYS A 165 -2.51 -9.93 -2.25
N PHE A 166 -2.20 -9.12 -3.27
CA PHE A 166 -3.23 -8.55 -4.16
C PHE A 166 -3.99 -9.60 -4.97
N ASP A 167 -3.37 -10.73 -5.28
CA ASP A 167 -3.97 -11.77 -6.13
C ASP A 167 -4.74 -12.82 -5.31
N SER A 168 -4.57 -12.84 -3.97
CA SER A 168 -5.06 -13.90 -3.09
C SER A 168 -6.21 -13.48 -2.17
N ILE A 169 -6.50 -12.17 -2.00
CA ILE A 169 -7.56 -11.70 -1.10
C ILE A 169 -8.89 -12.37 -1.46
N ASP A 170 -9.51 -13.05 -0.49
CA ASP A 170 -10.84 -13.62 -0.67
C ASP A 170 -11.89 -12.51 -0.87
N HIS A 171 -12.70 -12.64 -1.95
CA HIS A 171 -13.69 -11.62 -2.30
C HIS A 171 -14.84 -11.54 -1.28
N ALA A 172 -15.24 -12.66 -0.66
CA ALA A 172 -16.33 -12.67 0.31
C ALA A 172 -15.87 -11.97 1.60
N ALA A 173 -14.70 -12.35 2.12
CA ALA A 173 -14.10 -11.74 3.30
C ALA A 173 -13.85 -10.23 3.12
N LEU A 174 -13.32 -9.82 1.95
CA LEU A 174 -13.15 -8.40 1.62
C LEU A 174 -14.50 -7.66 1.60
N MET A 175 -15.50 -8.22 0.92
CA MET A 175 -16.82 -7.59 0.81
C MET A 175 -17.52 -7.49 2.17
N ASP A 176 -17.32 -8.45 3.07
CA ASP A 176 -17.87 -8.38 4.42
C ASP A 176 -17.26 -7.20 5.20
N ARG A 177 -15.96 -6.95 5.03
CA ARG A 177 -15.32 -5.76 5.62
C ARG A 177 -15.83 -4.46 5.00
N VAL A 178 -16.03 -4.42 3.67
CA VAL A 178 -16.62 -3.26 3.01
C VAL A 178 -18.03 -2.99 3.55
N ARG A 179 -18.85 -4.04 3.76
CA ARG A 179 -20.20 -3.93 4.32
C ARG A 179 -20.24 -3.40 5.75
N GLN A 180 -19.16 -3.46 6.51
CA GLN A 180 -19.11 -2.86 7.84
C GLN A 180 -19.39 -1.35 7.81
N ARG A 181 -19.06 -0.66 6.71
CA ARG A 181 -19.26 0.78 6.52
C ARG A 181 -20.23 1.13 5.41
N VAL A 182 -20.39 0.28 4.41
CA VAL A 182 -21.18 0.53 3.22
C VAL A 182 -22.43 -0.34 3.22
N LYS A 183 -23.62 0.30 3.20
CA LYS A 183 -24.93 -0.34 3.08
C LYS A 183 -25.53 -0.12 1.69
N ASP A 184 -25.03 0.88 0.93
CA ASP A 184 -25.50 1.17 -0.44
C ASP A 184 -25.23 -0.02 -1.37
N LYS A 185 -26.33 -0.69 -1.78
CA LYS A 185 -26.26 -1.90 -2.61
C LYS A 185 -25.64 -1.63 -3.99
N ARG A 186 -25.81 -0.42 -4.54
CA ARG A 186 -25.26 -0.02 -5.85
C ARG A 186 -23.74 0.10 -5.77
N VAL A 187 -23.22 0.72 -4.71
CA VAL A 187 -21.77 0.80 -4.46
C VAL A 187 -21.18 -0.59 -4.22
N LEU A 188 -21.83 -1.43 -3.41
CA LEU A 188 -21.38 -2.81 -3.16
C LEU A 188 -21.37 -3.64 -4.45
N ALA A 189 -22.41 -3.52 -5.30
CA ALA A 189 -22.47 -4.20 -6.59
C ALA A 189 -21.34 -3.75 -7.52
N LEU A 190 -21.05 -2.44 -7.55
CA LEU A 190 -20.00 -1.88 -8.39
C LEU A 190 -18.59 -2.33 -7.93
N VAL A 191 -18.32 -2.32 -6.62
CA VAL A 191 -17.06 -2.87 -6.08
C VAL A 191 -16.90 -4.35 -6.44
N LYS A 192 -17.97 -5.15 -6.26
CA LYS A 192 -17.99 -6.57 -6.62
C LYS A 192 -17.77 -6.78 -8.13
N ALA A 193 -18.35 -5.92 -8.99
CA ALA A 193 -18.15 -5.98 -10.42
C ALA A 193 -16.68 -5.75 -10.81
N PHE A 194 -16.00 -4.78 -10.20
CA PHE A 194 -14.56 -4.56 -10.41
C PHE A 194 -13.68 -5.74 -9.94
N LEU A 195 -14.04 -6.39 -8.82
CA LEU A 195 -13.33 -7.58 -8.35
C LEU A 195 -13.46 -8.76 -9.33
N LYS A 196 -14.59 -8.85 -10.03
CA LYS A 196 -14.93 -9.93 -10.98
C LYS A 196 -14.70 -9.58 -12.44
N ALA A 197 -14.15 -8.42 -12.76
CA ALA A 197 -14.02 -7.93 -14.14
C ALA A 197 -13.16 -8.83 -15.06
N GLY A 198 -12.36 -9.71 -14.49
CA GLY A 198 -11.50 -10.64 -15.24
C GLY A 198 -10.21 -9.99 -15.75
N VAL A 199 -9.40 -10.81 -16.39
CA VAL A 199 -8.09 -10.43 -16.95
C VAL A 199 -7.99 -10.93 -18.38
N LEU A 200 -7.63 -10.05 -19.31
CA LEU A 200 -7.21 -10.42 -20.65
C LEU A 200 -5.68 -10.55 -20.66
N THR A 201 -5.17 -11.77 -20.85
CA THR A 201 -3.74 -12.05 -20.85
C THR A 201 -3.04 -11.48 -22.09
N GLU A 202 -1.71 -11.37 -22.05
CA GLU A 202 -0.92 -10.97 -23.25
C GLU A 202 -1.09 -11.92 -24.43
N LEU A 203 -1.52 -13.17 -24.20
CA LEU A 203 -1.82 -14.18 -25.22
C LEU A 203 -3.25 -14.07 -25.79
N GLY A 204 -4.05 -13.12 -25.30
CA GLY A 204 -5.45 -12.94 -25.71
C GLY A 204 -6.46 -13.84 -25.01
N GLU A 205 -6.04 -14.59 -23.99
CA GLU A 205 -6.95 -15.43 -23.21
C GLU A 205 -7.70 -14.60 -22.18
N SER A 206 -9.01 -14.78 -22.05
CA SER A 206 -9.82 -14.23 -20.99
C SER A 206 -9.82 -15.14 -19.77
N LYS A 207 -9.46 -14.60 -18.60
CA LYS A 207 -9.47 -15.35 -17.33
C LYS A 207 -10.38 -14.65 -16.33
N GLU A 208 -11.24 -15.43 -15.68
CA GLU A 208 -12.05 -14.94 -14.57
C GLU A 208 -11.18 -14.65 -13.34
N THR A 209 -11.57 -13.62 -12.59
CA THR A 209 -10.95 -13.28 -11.31
C THR A 209 -11.83 -13.82 -10.18
N LEU A 210 -11.40 -14.93 -9.57
CA LEU A 210 -12.12 -15.58 -8.45
C LEU A 210 -11.68 -15.04 -7.10
N THR A 211 -10.43 -14.59 -7.01
CA THR A 211 -9.80 -13.99 -5.82
C THR A 211 -9.00 -12.75 -6.21
N GLY A 212 -8.65 -11.97 -5.22
CA GLY A 212 -7.74 -10.85 -5.38
C GLY A 212 -8.34 -9.59 -6.00
N THR A 213 -7.49 -8.64 -6.18
CA THR A 213 -7.77 -7.36 -6.82
C THR A 213 -6.65 -7.04 -7.81
N PRO A 214 -6.93 -6.63 -9.05
CA PRO A 214 -5.91 -6.47 -10.08
C PRO A 214 -4.80 -5.51 -9.65
N GLN A 215 -3.54 -5.95 -9.73
CA GLN A 215 -2.40 -5.06 -9.49
C GLN A 215 -2.37 -4.00 -10.59
N GLY A 216 -2.54 -2.72 -10.22
CA GLY A 216 -2.61 -1.59 -11.16
C GLY A 216 -3.96 -0.90 -11.21
N GLY A 217 -5.01 -1.50 -10.64
CA GLY A 217 -6.29 -0.82 -10.42
C GLY A 217 -6.17 0.34 -9.42
N ILE A 218 -6.89 1.43 -9.65
CA ILE A 218 -6.86 2.63 -8.78
C ILE A 218 -7.50 2.34 -7.42
N LEU A 219 -8.49 1.46 -7.39
CA LEU A 219 -9.22 1.07 -6.19
C LEU A 219 -8.50 0.00 -5.38
N SER A 220 -7.68 -0.84 -6.02
CA SER A 220 -7.03 -2.00 -5.42
C SER A 220 -6.22 -1.70 -4.15
N PRO A 221 -5.42 -0.61 -4.05
CA PRO A 221 -4.70 -0.29 -2.83
C PRO A 221 -5.60 0.00 -1.63
N LEU A 222 -6.75 0.64 -1.85
CA LEU A 222 -7.73 0.88 -0.80
C LEU A 222 -8.38 -0.43 -0.34
N LEU A 223 -8.78 -1.29 -1.27
CA LEU A 223 -9.39 -2.59 -0.96
C LEU A 223 -8.41 -3.51 -0.21
N ALA A 224 -7.14 -3.53 -0.60
CA ALA A 224 -6.11 -4.26 0.12
C ALA A 224 -5.94 -3.74 1.55
N ASN A 225 -5.93 -2.42 1.77
CA ASN A 225 -5.89 -1.86 3.12
C ASN A 225 -7.14 -2.18 3.94
N ILE A 226 -8.33 -2.23 3.31
CA ILE A 226 -9.57 -2.65 3.98
C ILE A 226 -9.47 -4.13 4.41
N ALA A 227 -8.97 -5.03 3.56
CA ALA A 227 -8.76 -6.42 3.92
C ALA A 227 -7.77 -6.55 5.09
N LEU A 228 -6.58 -5.95 4.94
CA LEU A 228 -5.49 -6.03 5.92
C LEU A 228 -5.75 -5.25 7.21
N SER A 229 -6.81 -4.42 7.29
CA SER A 229 -7.20 -3.77 8.54
C SER A 229 -7.65 -4.78 9.61
N ALA A 230 -7.94 -6.05 9.24
CA ALA A 230 -8.14 -7.15 10.20
C ALA A 230 -6.85 -7.41 11.00
N LEU A 231 -5.73 -7.56 10.29
CA LEU A 231 -4.41 -7.75 10.89
C LEU A 231 -4.03 -6.55 11.77
N ASP A 232 -4.23 -5.32 11.24
CA ASP A 232 -3.96 -4.11 12.02
C ASP A 232 -4.78 -4.04 13.30
N GLY A 233 -6.07 -4.37 13.23
CA GLY A 233 -6.98 -4.39 14.37
C GLY A 233 -6.56 -5.41 15.43
N HIS A 234 -6.21 -6.62 14.99
CA HIS A 234 -5.76 -7.69 15.88
C HIS A 234 -4.47 -7.30 16.62
N LEU A 235 -3.42 -6.93 15.88
CA LEU A 235 -2.11 -6.62 16.46
C LEU A 235 -2.08 -5.30 17.23
N HIS A 236 -2.92 -4.33 16.85
CA HIS A 236 -3.02 -3.03 17.51
C HIS A 236 -4.04 -2.99 18.65
N GLY A 237 -5.03 -3.87 18.66
CA GLY A 237 -6.08 -3.91 19.68
C GLY A 237 -5.58 -3.84 21.12
N PRO A 238 -4.53 -4.57 21.52
CA PRO A 238 -3.93 -4.46 22.84
C PRO A 238 -3.41 -3.06 23.22
N TRP A 239 -3.15 -2.19 22.23
CA TRP A 239 -2.70 -0.80 22.42
C TRP A 239 -3.84 0.20 22.55
N GLU A 240 -5.06 -0.18 22.22
CA GLU A 240 -6.24 0.68 22.32
C GLU A 240 -6.62 0.97 23.78
N PRO A 241 -7.40 2.02 24.04
CA PRO A 241 -7.93 2.30 25.37
C PRO A 241 -8.58 1.05 25.98
N GLY A 242 -8.17 0.70 27.19
CA GLY A 242 -8.61 -0.54 27.86
C GLY A 242 -7.73 -1.77 27.59
N GLY A 243 -7.00 -1.82 26.49
CA GLY A 243 -6.15 -2.95 26.11
C GLY A 243 -4.99 -3.22 27.06
N THR A 244 -4.39 -4.41 26.91
CA THR A 244 -3.33 -4.92 27.81
C THR A 244 -1.99 -4.21 27.65
N MET A 245 -1.78 -3.46 26.56
CA MET A 245 -0.58 -2.70 26.26
C MET A 245 -0.86 -1.19 26.08
N ALA A 246 -2.05 -0.71 26.46
CA ALA A 246 -2.50 0.65 26.21
C ALA A 246 -1.60 1.73 26.83
N THR A 247 -1.06 1.48 28.01
CA THR A 247 -0.18 2.43 28.73
C THR A 247 1.21 1.86 28.96
N GLU A 248 2.22 2.73 29.20
CA GLU A 248 3.58 2.28 29.54
C GLU A 248 3.57 1.42 30.81
N GLY A 249 2.77 1.77 31.82
CA GLY A 249 2.65 0.98 33.05
C GLY A 249 2.16 -0.45 32.78
N LYS A 250 1.13 -0.61 31.90
CA LYS A 250 0.65 -1.94 31.50
C LYS A 250 1.72 -2.73 30.74
N ARG A 251 2.46 -2.10 29.84
CA ARG A 251 3.56 -2.75 29.11
C ARG A 251 4.69 -3.14 30.06
N ALA A 252 5.09 -2.27 30.99
CA ALA A 252 6.11 -2.56 32.00
C ALA A 252 5.66 -3.71 32.93
N TYR A 253 4.38 -3.76 33.29
CA TYR A 253 3.83 -4.87 34.08
C TYR A 253 3.93 -6.20 33.33
N ARG A 254 3.52 -6.24 32.04
CA ARG A 254 3.64 -7.45 31.21
C ARG A 254 5.08 -7.93 31.15
N ARG A 255 6.05 -7.03 30.89
CA ARG A 255 7.49 -7.35 30.82
C ARG A 255 8.01 -7.94 32.14
N ARG A 256 7.60 -7.39 33.28
CA ARG A 256 7.97 -7.94 34.62
C ARG A 256 7.39 -9.35 34.85
N LYS A 257 6.28 -9.68 34.22
CA LYS A 257 5.68 -11.02 34.23
C LYS A 257 6.25 -11.96 33.15
N GLY A 258 7.32 -11.58 32.46
CA GLY A 258 7.90 -12.37 31.38
C GLY A 258 7.02 -12.43 30.10
N GLN A 259 5.99 -11.59 30.01
CA GLN A 259 5.08 -11.58 28.85
C GLN A 259 5.59 -10.62 27.78
N PRO A 260 5.56 -11.00 26.49
CA PRO A 260 5.99 -10.15 25.41
C PRO A 260 5.09 -8.91 25.24
N THR A 261 5.69 -7.87 24.72
CA THR A 261 4.97 -6.72 24.16
C THR A 261 5.45 -6.50 22.72
N TRP A 262 4.55 -6.07 21.83
CA TRP A 262 4.87 -5.93 20.42
C TRP A 262 4.31 -4.66 19.82
N ARG A 263 4.86 -4.25 18.68
CA ARG A 263 4.37 -3.15 17.85
C ARG A 263 4.44 -3.54 16.39
N VAL A 264 3.31 -3.52 15.71
CA VAL A 264 3.27 -3.71 14.25
C VAL A 264 3.51 -2.39 13.54
N VAL A 265 4.22 -2.45 12.41
CA VAL A 265 4.37 -1.34 11.45
C VAL A 265 4.15 -1.93 10.06
N ARG A 266 3.05 -1.54 9.41
CA ARG A 266 2.66 -2.06 8.10
C ARG A 266 2.70 -0.97 7.02
N TYR A 267 3.27 -1.32 5.89
CA TYR A 267 3.27 -0.48 4.68
C TYR A 267 2.74 -1.30 3.50
N ALA A 268 1.45 -1.15 3.18
CA ALA A 268 0.74 -2.00 2.22
C ALA A 268 0.74 -3.48 2.67
N ASP A 269 1.29 -4.36 1.85
CA ASP A 269 1.48 -5.79 2.10
C ASP A 269 2.77 -6.12 2.87
N ASP A 270 3.76 -5.23 2.84
CA ASP A 270 4.99 -5.37 3.65
C ASP A 270 4.73 -4.94 5.10
N PHE A 271 5.11 -5.76 6.08
CA PHE A 271 5.00 -5.36 7.48
C PHE A 271 6.06 -6.00 8.37
N VAL A 272 6.34 -5.33 9.49
CA VAL A 272 7.19 -5.86 10.54
C VAL A 272 6.45 -5.81 11.88
N VAL A 273 6.71 -6.80 12.74
CA VAL A 273 6.25 -6.76 14.13
C VAL A 273 7.50 -6.74 15.02
N LEU A 274 7.68 -5.63 15.70
CA LEU A 274 8.77 -5.44 16.66
C LEU A 274 8.35 -6.03 18.01
N VAL A 275 9.14 -6.91 18.59
CA VAL A 275 8.83 -7.63 19.83
C VAL A 275 9.86 -7.31 20.90
N HIS A 276 9.38 -6.94 22.07
CA HIS A 276 10.14 -6.94 23.31
C HIS A 276 9.80 -8.23 24.06
N GLY A 277 10.65 -9.22 23.92
CA GLY A 277 10.48 -10.59 24.39
C GLY A 277 11.61 -11.45 23.87
N THR A 278 11.32 -12.71 23.60
CA THR A 278 12.24 -13.74 23.10
C THR A 278 11.97 -14.07 21.63
N GLU A 279 12.85 -14.86 21.02
CA GLU A 279 12.63 -15.44 19.70
C GLU A 279 11.37 -16.33 19.68
N ALA A 280 11.17 -17.14 20.73
CA ALA A 280 10.02 -18.00 20.88
C ALA A 280 8.70 -17.22 20.94
N ASP A 281 8.66 -16.08 21.65
CA ASP A 281 7.51 -15.17 21.66
C ASP A 281 7.21 -14.62 20.25
N THR A 282 8.25 -14.34 19.47
CA THR A 282 8.12 -13.84 18.10
C THR A 282 7.63 -14.93 17.16
N ALA A 283 8.07 -16.18 17.39
CA ALA A 283 7.57 -17.34 16.63
C ALA A 283 6.08 -17.62 16.93
N ALA A 284 5.67 -17.54 18.20
CA ALA A 284 4.27 -17.66 18.56
C ALA A 284 3.41 -16.57 17.90
N LEU A 285 3.91 -15.34 17.86
CA LEU A 285 3.22 -14.22 17.20
C LEU A 285 3.13 -14.42 15.67
N ARG A 286 4.10 -15.10 15.03
CA ARG A 286 4.01 -15.45 13.60
C ARG A 286 2.84 -16.37 13.31
N GLU A 287 2.60 -17.38 14.17
CA GLU A 287 1.47 -18.30 14.02
C GLU A 287 0.13 -17.54 14.25
N ASP A 288 0.06 -16.69 15.28
CA ASP A 288 -1.10 -15.83 15.54
C ASP A 288 -1.42 -14.91 14.34
N VAL A 289 -0.40 -14.37 13.69
CA VAL A 289 -0.56 -13.59 12.44
C VAL A 289 -1.08 -14.47 11.30
N ALA A 290 -0.60 -15.68 11.15
CA ALA A 290 -1.05 -16.60 10.12
C ALA A 290 -2.54 -16.95 10.28
N ASP A 291 -2.97 -17.22 11.51
CA ASP A 291 -4.38 -17.50 11.84
C ASP A 291 -5.32 -16.32 11.50
N VAL A 292 -4.86 -15.09 11.67
CA VAL A 292 -5.63 -13.88 11.31
C VAL A 292 -5.71 -13.67 9.80
N LEU A 293 -4.69 -14.08 9.05
CA LEU A 293 -4.63 -13.93 7.60
C LEU A 293 -5.42 -15.01 6.86
N GLU A 294 -5.51 -16.22 7.40
CA GLU A 294 -6.14 -17.37 6.76
C GLU A 294 -7.60 -17.11 6.31
N PRO A 295 -8.51 -16.53 7.15
CA PRO A 295 -9.88 -16.23 6.74
C PRO A 295 -9.98 -15.19 5.62
N LEU A 296 -8.92 -14.42 5.38
CA LEU A 296 -8.83 -13.47 4.27
C LEU A 296 -8.32 -14.11 2.97
N GLY A 297 -8.05 -15.42 2.97
CA GLY A 297 -7.40 -16.12 1.86
C GLY A 297 -5.90 -15.82 1.73
N LEU A 298 -5.29 -15.22 2.74
CA LEU A 298 -3.91 -14.76 2.72
C LEU A 298 -2.99 -15.69 3.49
N ARG A 299 -1.73 -15.78 3.07
CA ARG A 299 -0.70 -16.60 3.72
C ARG A 299 0.61 -15.85 3.81
N LEU A 300 1.36 -16.12 4.88
CA LEU A 300 2.74 -15.64 4.99
C LEU A 300 3.64 -16.38 4.00
N SER A 301 4.50 -15.65 3.31
CA SER A 301 5.51 -16.22 2.42
C SER A 301 6.59 -16.92 3.25
N GLN A 302 6.65 -18.24 3.23
CA GLN A 302 7.68 -19.02 3.95
C GLN A 302 9.10 -18.63 3.52
N ALA A 303 9.31 -18.34 2.24
CA ALA A 303 10.62 -18.00 1.69
C ALA A 303 11.13 -16.59 2.07
N LYS A 304 10.25 -15.71 2.52
CA LYS A 304 10.59 -14.30 2.78
C LYS A 304 10.29 -13.85 4.21
N THR A 305 9.40 -14.55 4.90
CA THR A 305 9.09 -14.26 6.31
C THR A 305 10.21 -14.80 7.18
N GLN A 306 10.79 -13.95 8.00
CA GLN A 306 11.92 -14.29 8.86
C GLN A 306 11.78 -13.67 10.24
N ILE A 307 12.34 -14.34 11.24
CA ILE A 307 12.50 -13.81 12.58
C ILE A 307 13.97 -13.45 12.73
N VAL A 308 14.23 -12.18 13.01
CA VAL A 308 15.60 -11.67 13.12
C VAL A 308 15.79 -10.88 14.41
N HIS A 309 16.97 -11.00 15.01
CA HIS A 309 17.35 -10.07 16.08
C HIS A 309 17.87 -8.77 15.47
N MET A 310 17.54 -7.64 16.07
CA MET A 310 17.89 -6.33 15.52
C MET A 310 19.40 -6.07 15.44
N SER A 311 20.26 -6.85 16.17
CA SER A 311 21.72 -6.80 16.00
C SER A 311 22.17 -7.28 14.62
N ASP A 312 21.47 -8.25 14.04
CA ASP A 312 21.78 -8.78 12.72
C ASP A 312 21.31 -7.83 11.61
N GLY A 313 20.30 -7.01 11.98
CA GLY A 313 19.69 -6.02 11.13
C GLY A 313 18.75 -6.64 10.07
N PHE A 314 17.81 -5.84 9.61
CA PHE A 314 16.86 -6.20 8.56
C PHE A 314 16.62 -5.04 7.61
N ASP A 315 16.13 -5.35 6.42
CA ASP A 315 15.85 -4.36 5.37
C ASP A 315 14.34 -4.14 5.27
N PHE A 316 13.87 -2.90 5.45
CA PHE A 316 12.47 -2.54 5.30
C PHE A 316 12.33 -1.24 4.51
N LEU A 317 11.45 -1.22 3.51
CA LEU A 317 11.16 -0.05 2.63
C LEU A 317 12.41 0.63 2.06
N GLY A 318 13.44 -0.14 1.76
CA GLY A 318 14.69 0.38 1.20
C GLY A 318 15.67 0.93 2.23
N PHE A 319 15.40 0.72 3.52
CA PHE A 319 16.30 1.05 4.62
C PHE A 319 16.78 -0.21 5.33
N ARG A 320 18.04 -0.19 5.80
CA ARG A 320 18.64 -1.16 6.69
C ARG A 320 18.56 -0.65 8.12
N ILE A 321 17.86 -1.34 9.00
CA ILE A 321 17.76 -1.01 10.42
C ILE A 321 18.60 -2.03 11.21
N GLN A 322 19.49 -1.53 12.08
CA GLN A 322 20.38 -2.38 12.85
C GLN A 322 20.69 -1.78 14.22
N TRP A 323 20.60 -2.59 15.27
CA TRP A 323 21.11 -2.26 16.58
C TRP A 323 22.59 -2.63 16.66
N LYS A 324 23.45 -1.63 16.76
CA LYS A 324 24.89 -1.79 16.63
C LYS A 324 25.64 -0.94 17.64
N ARG A 325 26.81 -1.42 18.07
CA ARG A 325 27.73 -0.70 18.93
C ARG A 325 28.31 0.50 18.17
N LYS A 326 28.31 1.67 18.81
CA LYS A 326 28.96 2.86 18.26
C LYS A 326 30.48 2.66 18.30
N GLY A 327 31.16 2.87 17.17
CA GLY A 327 32.62 2.76 17.08
C GLY A 327 33.31 3.62 18.14
N GLY A 328 34.33 3.08 18.77
CA GLY A 328 35.10 3.76 19.84
C GLY A 328 34.40 3.91 21.19
N THR A 329 33.17 3.37 21.35
CA THR A 329 32.44 3.45 22.64
C THR A 329 31.77 2.11 22.97
N ASN A 330 31.31 1.97 24.23
CA ASN A 330 30.54 0.81 24.69
C ASN A 330 29.00 1.00 24.55
N THR A 331 28.58 2.06 23.88
CA THR A 331 27.16 2.40 23.75
C THR A 331 26.57 1.77 22.49
N TRP A 332 25.35 1.25 22.63
CA TRP A 332 24.60 0.63 21.54
C TRP A 332 23.49 1.56 21.06
N HIS A 333 23.33 1.68 19.75
CA HIS A 333 22.34 2.53 19.13
C HIS A 333 21.61 1.77 18.01
N VAL A 334 20.37 2.15 17.77
CA VAL A 334 19.66 1.75 16.55
C VAL A 334 20.08 2.69 15.43
N TYR A 335 20.63 2.12 14.37
CA TYR A 335 21.02 2.85 13.17
C TYR A 335 20.03 2.56 12.05
N THR A 336 19.83 3.57 11.22
CA THR A 336 19.03 3.47 9.99
C THR A 336 19.90 3.92 8.83
N PHE A 337 20.18 3.01 7.91
CA PHE A 337 20.97 3.25 6.71
C PHE A 337 20.08 3.06 5.46
N ILE A 338 20.51 3.60 4.33
CA ILE A 338 19.93 3.20 3.03
C ILE A 338 20.38 1.76 2.75
N SER A 339 19.45 0.87 2.40
CA SER A 339 19.81 -0.52 2.11
C SER A 339 20.62 -0.63 0.80
N ASN A 340 21.31 -1.75 0.62
CA ASN A 340 22.18 -1.96 -0.55
C ASN A 340 21.44 -1.96 -1.89
N ARG A 341 20.17 -2.34 -1.91
CA ARG A 341 19.37 -2.45 -3.15
C ARG A 341 19.12 -1.09 -3.82
N PRO A 342 18.61 -0.05 -3.15
CA PRO A 342 18.51 1.31 -3.71
C PRO A 342 19.88 1.86 -4.15
N ILE A 343 20.95 1.64 -3.36
CA ILE A 343 22.31 2.10 -3.71
C ILE A 343 22.79 1.46 -5.01
N ARG A 344 22.65 0.14 -5.16
CA ARG A 344 23.01 -0.57 -6.39
C ARG A 344 22.20 -0.07 -7.59
N SER A 345 20.89 0.13 -7.41
CA SER A 345 20.00 0.66 -8.45
C SER A 345 20.43 2.07 -8.89
N LEU A 346 20.77 2.95 -7.94
CA LEU A 346 21.25 4.29 -8.23
C LEU A 346 22.60 4.24 -8.98
N LYS A 347 23.57 3.45 -8.50
CA LYS A 347 24.86 3.25 -9.16
C LYS A 347 24.69 2.74 -10.60
N ALA A 348 23.79 1.78 -10.85
CA ALA A 348 23.51 1.27 -12.19
C ALA A 348 22.92 2.35 -13.11
N LYS A 349 21.96 3.15 -12.60
CA LYS A 349 21.38 4.27 -13.36
C LYS A 349 22.40 5.36 -13.67
N ILE A 350 23.31 5.66 -12.76
CA ILE A 350 24.41 6.62 -12.99
C ILE A 350 25.35 6.08 -14.05
N ARG A 351 25.80 4.82 -13.94
CA ARG A 351 26.68 4.20 -14.94
C ARG A 351 26.06 4.18 -16.35
N ALA A 352 24.75 3.91 -16.46
CA ALA A 352 24.04 3.94 -17.74
C ALA A 352 24.00 5.33 -18.37
N LEU A 353 24.01 6.40 -17.56
CA LEU A 353 24.03 7.78 -18.05
C LEU A 353 25.46 8.28 -18.38
N THR A 354 26.48 7.77 -17.67
CA THR A 354 27.88 8.24 -17.77
C THR A 354 28.77 7.24 -18.51
N GLY A 355 28.20 6.35 -19.31
CA GLY A 355 28.95 5.37 -20.10
C GLY A 355 29.91 6.10 -21.11
N ARG A 356 31.15 5.58 -21.26
CA ARG A 356 32.17 6.18 -22.16
C ARG A 356 31.73 6.30 -23.62
N THR A 357 30.76 5.50 -24.05
CA THR A 357 30.18 5.51 -25.40
C THR A 357 28.93 6.41 -25.52
N SER A 358 28.59 7.16 -24.47
CA SER A 358 27.42 8.04 -24.51
C SER A 358 27.73 9.24 -25.43
N GLN A 359 26.98 9.39 -26.51
CA GLN A 359 26.99 10.56 -27.40
C GLN A 359 26.04 11.69 -26.90
N GLN A 360 25.58 11.62 -25.66
CA GLN A 360 24.65 12.62 -25.10
C GLN A 360 25.41 13.91 -24.75
N ASP A 361 24.73 15.04 -24.94
CA ASP A 361 25.25 16.34 -24.52
C ASP A 361 25.49 16.35 -23.00
N LEU A 362 26.64 16.88 -22.57
CA LEU A 362 27.08 16.93 -21.18
C LEU A 362 26.07 17.66 -20.28
N ALA A 363 25.49 18.78 -20.77
CA ALA A 363 24.50 19.54 -20.01
C ALA A 363 23.24 18.71 -19.75
N ALA A 364 22.74 17.97 -20.73
CA ALA A 364 21.61 17.08 -20.60
C ALA A 364 21.89 15.93 -19.63
N VAL A 365 23.09 15.37 -19.62
CA VAL A 365 23.51 14.33 -18.67
C VAL A 365 23.56 14.88 -17.25
N LEU A 366 24.10 16.08 -17.03
CA LEU A 366 24.18 16.73 -15.72
C LEU A 366 22.79 17.04 -15.15
N ILE A 367 21.85 17.54 -15.97
CA ILE A 367 20.47 17.77 -15.57
C ILE A 367 19.80 16.46 -15.13
N ARG A 368 19.93 15.38 -15.93
CA ARG A 368 19.38 14.07 -15.58
C ARG A 368 20.00 13.46 -14.34
N LEU A 369 21.29 13.64 -14.11
CA LEU A 369 21.98 13.21 -12.90
C LEU A 369 21.46 13.98 -11.67
N THR A 370 21.32 15.30 -11.77
CA THR A 370 20.79 16.14 -10.70
C THR A 370 19.36 15.74 -10.34
N GLN A 371 18.49 15.50 -11.33
CA GLN A 371 17.13 15.03 -11.13
C GLN A 371 17.09 13.64 -10.43
N LYS A 372 17.97 12.71 -10.84
CA LYS A 372 18.05 11.38 -10.22
C LYS A 372 18.59 11.45 -8.79
N LEU A 373 19.60 12.26 -8.53
CA LEU A 373 20.19 12.43 -7.20
C LEU A 373 19.23 13.15 -6.24
N SER A 374 18.48 14.16 -6.73
CA SER A 374 17.47 14.85 -5.90
C SER A 374 16.31 13.95 -5.48
N ALA A 375 15.93 12.98 -6.32
CA ALA A 375 14.93 11.98 -5.95
C ALA A 375 15.38 11.03 -4.83
N TYR A 376 16.68 10.92 -4.58
CA TYR A 376 17.27 10.14 -3.47
C TYR A 376 17.63 11.00 -2.24
N ARG A 377 17.39 12.30 -2.26
CA ARG A 377 17.54 13.12 -1.06
C ARG A 377 16.53 12.63 -0.01
N PRO A 378 16.97 12.34 1.23
CA PRO A 378 16.04 12.04 2.31
C PRO A 378 15.25 13.32 2.64
N THR A 379 14.05 13.43 2.07
CA THR A 379 13.14 14.51 2.40
C THR A 379 12.61 14.29 3.80
N GLY A 380 13.11 15.08 4.75
CA GLY A 380 12.44 15.33 6.03
C GLY A 380 12.65 14.33 7.14
N LEU A 381 13.89 14.05 7.51
CA LEU A 381 14.23 13.67 8.87
C LEU A 381 14.66 14.95 9.62
N SER A 382 13.69 15.77 10.00
CA SER A 382 13.91 16.89 10.89
C SER A 382 14.08 16.34 12.31
N GLY A 383 15.28 16.54 12.86
CA GLY A 383 15.57 16.35 14.27
C GLY A 383 16.08 14.97 14.66
N ARG A 384 17.40 14.83 14.70
CA ARG A 384 18.21 13.79 15.39
C ARG A 384 18.33 12.40 14.76
N THR A 385 17.76 12.08 13.64
CA THR A 385 18.11 10.85 12.93
C THR A 385 19.17 11.18 11.87
N ARG A 386 20.45 11.05 12.21
CA ARG A 386 21.54 11.14 11.23
C ARG A 386 21.49 9.91 10.33
N VAL A 387 21.06 10.08 9.09
CA VAL A 387 21.31 9.11 8.01
C VAL A 387 22.81 9.20 7.71
N LEU A 388 23.58 8.26 8.21
CA LEU A 388 24.99 8.14 7.85
C LEU A 388 25.08 7.45 6.49
N ILE A 389 25.52 8.21 5.48
CA ILE A 389 25.98 7.66 4.21
C ILE A 389 27.42 7.22 4.47
N GLY A 390 27.61 5.91 4.61
CA GLY A 390 28.93 5.28 4.68
C GLY A 390 29.43 4.85 3.30
#